data_d483dc3795f84045e7d96b083b5e5d48
#
_entry.id   d483dc3795f84045e7d96b083b5e5d48
#
_cell.length_a   1.000
_cell.length_b   1.000
_cell.length_c   1.000
_cell.angle_alpha   90.00
_cell.angle_beta   90.00
_cell.angle_gamma   90.00
#
_symmetry.space_group_name_H-M   'P 1'
#
loop_
_entity.id
_entity.type
_entity.pdbx_description
1 polymer ?
#
loop_
_entity_poly.entity_id
_entity_poly.type
_entity_poly.pdbx_seq_one_letter_code
_entity_poly.pdbx_strand_id
1 'polypeptide(L)'
;MLIEYTDDEVKEMFKRQNTSKPVGAKLLRICNESDEFSDAVYSLANHPFMNKLVTPTQRKNGTDRDLIIQTFMLMLTNQENDFTSFRTKDIDAFVRDYSDIALEKADVLKDSMDKLDAAFEEIKIPVTSIPMILYSSYRVTKNKESFSKLVDIINEFLTSYETNDEYKQFVMSGTSSSEMVKGRFNWWKSKIRTA
;
A
#
# COMPACT_ATOMS: atom_id res chain seq x y z
N MET A 1 31.75 23.63 19.17
CA MET A 1 31.78 23.35 17.72
C MET A 1 30.63 22.35 17.49
N LEU A 2 29.54 22.82 16.90
CA LEU A 2 28.45 21.93 16.48
C LEU A 2 28.94 21.23 15.21
N ILE A 3 28.91 19.90 15.20
CA ILE A 3 29.18 19.09 14.00
C ILE A 3 27.85 18.96 13.29
N GLU A 4 27.71 19.63 12.16
CA GLU A 4 26.56 19.41 11.26
C GLU A 4 26.85 18.17 10.42
N TYR A 5 25.97 17.17 10.52
CA TYR A 5 26.01 15.97 9.69
C TYR A 5 25.12 16.19 8.47
N THR A 6 25.55 15.70 7.32
CA THR A 6 24.70 15.60 6.15
C THR A 6 23.65 14.50 6.34
N ASP A 7 22.53 14.59 5.63
CA ASP A 7 21.46 13.56 5.71
C ASP A 7 21.98 12.15 5.38
N ASP A 8 22.95 12.05 4.47
CA ASP A 8 23.56 10.76 4.13
C ASP A 8 24.43 10.23 5.27
N GLU A 9 25.15 11.08 5.99
CA GLU A 9 25.92 10.68 7.17
C GLU A 9 25.01 10.25 8.31
N VAL A 10 23.88 10.91 8.50
CA VAL A 10 22.84 10.52 9.47
C VAL A 10 22.24 9.17 9.09
N LYS A 11 21.89 8.96 7.82
CA LYS A 11 21.40 7.67 7.28
C LYS A 11 22.42 6.54 7.50
N GLU A 12 23.71 6.79 7.24
CA GLU A 12 24.79 5.83 7.46
C GLU A 12 25.02 5.53 8.95
N MET A 13 24.98 6.54 9.81
CA MET A 13 25.10 6.36 11.26
C MET A 13 23.93 5.50 11.79
N PHE A 14 22.72 5.76 11.31
CA PHE A 14 21.52 4.98 11.68
C PHE A 14 21.64 3.52 11.23
N LYS A 15 22.13 3.25 10.02
CA LYS A 15 22.43 1.91 9.53
C LYS A 15 23.46 1.18 10.40
N ARG A 16 24.53 1.88 10.84
CA ARG A 16 25.60 1.32 11.68
C ARG A 16 25.16 1.05 13.11
N GLN A 17 24.34 1.90 13.71
CA GLN A 17 23.81 1.71 15.06
C GLN A 17 22.85 0.52 15.16
N ASN A 18 22.36 0.04 14.01
CA ASN A 18 21.36 -1.01 13.91
C ASN A 18 21.91 -2.45 14.06
N THR A 19 23.21 -2.60 14.29
CA THR A 19 23.86 -3.91 14.41
C THR A 19 23.55 -4.63 15.72
N SER A 20 23.11 -3.92 16.78
CA SER A 20 22.84 -4.49 18.09
C SER A 20 21.34 -4.76 18.40
N LYS A 21 20.44 -4.03 17.74
CA LYS A 21 18.99 -4.29 17.69
C LYS A 21 18.50 -3.96 16.31
N PRO A 22 18.29 -4.95 15.42
CA PRO A 22 17.88 -4.68 14.05
C PRO A 22 16.54 -3.92 14.05
N VAL A 23 16.53 -2.70 13.54
CA VAL A 23 15.31 -2.00 13.17
C VAL A 23 14.65 -2.85 12.09
N GLY A 24 13.35 -3.07 12.18
CA GLY A 24 12.66 -3.88 11.18
C GLY A 24 12.89 -3.35 9.77
N ALA A 25 13.04 -4.25 8.79
CA ALA A 25 13.30 -3.90 7.39
C ALA A 25 12.37 -2.79 6.85
N LYS A 26 11.13 -2.74 7.32
CA LYS A 26 10.14 -1.72 6.98
C LYS A 26 10.53 -0.29 7.42
N LEU A 27 11.21 -0.16 8.56
CA LEU A 27 11.68 1.14 9.06
C LEU A 27 13.00 1.55 8.41
N LEU A 28 13.87 0.57 8.06
CA LEU A 28 15.11 0.82 7.32
C LEU A 28 14.86 1.30 5.90
N ARG A 29 13.74 0.89 5.29
CA ARG A 29 13.35 1.29 3.95
C ARG A 29 13.23 2.81 3.83
N ILE A 30 12.66 3.48 4.84
CA ILE A 30 12.51 4.94 4.90
C ILE A 30 13.86 5.67 4.74
N CYS A 31 14.94 5.07 5.24
CA CYS A 31 16.29 5.66 5.13
C CYS A 31 16.92 5.52 3.73
N ASN A 32 16.27 4.81 2.79
CA ASN A 32 16.76 4.57 1.45
C ASN A 32 15.90 5.24 0.35
N GLU A 33 14.82 5.90 0.74
CA GLU A 33 13.88 6.57 -0.16
C GLU A 33 14.30 8.02 -0.41
N SER A 34 13.86 8.62 -1.52
CA SER A 34 13.93 10.08 -1.65
C SER A 34 13.03 10.72 -0.59
N ASP A 35 13.42 11.90 -0.09
CA ASP A 35 12.65 12.58 0.96
C ASP A 35 11.21 12.85 0.49
N GLU A 36 11.02 13.24 -0.78
CA GLU A 36 9.70 13.52 -1.37
C GLU A 36 8.80 12.29 -1.44
N PHE A 37 9.33 11.12 -1.81
CA PHE A 37 8.56 9.88 -1.81
C PHE A 37 8.23 9.41 -0.40
N SER A 38 9.19 9.49 0.51
CA SER A 38 8.97 9.20 1.94
C SER A 38 7.88 10.08 2.53
N ASP A 39 7.89 11.38 2.27
CA ASP A 39 6.89 12.33 2.73
C ASP A 39 5.50 12.02 2.17
N ALA A 40 5.41 11.69 0.87
CA ALA A 40 4.16 11.29 0.24
C ALA A 40 3.60 9.99 0.84
N VAL A 41 4.44 8.97 1.02
CA VAL A 41 4.04 7.70 1.66
C VAL A 41 3.59 7.95 3.10
N TYR A 42 4.32 8.78 3.86
CA TYR A 42 3.97 9.12 5.23
C TYR A 42 2.65 9.89 5.31
N SER A 43 2.45 10.87 4.44
CA SER A 43 1.19 11.63 4.34
C SER A 43 0.00 10.73 4.06
N LEU A 44 0.11 9.83 3.07
CA LEU A 44 -0.94 8.88 2.71
C LEU A 44 -1.19 7.84 3.82
N ALA A 45 -0.14 7.37 4.50
CA ALA A 45 -0.27 6.45 5.62
C ALA A 45 -0.97 7.08 6.84
N ASN A 46 -0.87 8.41 7.00
CA ASN A 46 -1.58 9.18 8.04
C ASN A 46 -2.95 9.70 7.59
N HIS A 47 -3.40 9.36 6.38
CA HIS A 47 -4.71 9.76 5.88
C HIS A 47 -5.84 9.28 6.81
N PRO A 48 -6.95 10.06 7.02
CA PRO A 48 -8.09 9.66 7.86
C PRO A 48 -8.62 8.27 7.55
N PHE A 49 -8.75 7.92 6.27
CA PHE A 49 -9.18 6.59 5.85
C PHE A 49 -8.25 5.48 6.37
N MET A 50 -6.92 5.64 6.27
CA MET A 50 -5.96 4.67 6.83
C MET A 50 -6.06 4.56 8.35
N ASN A 51 -6.45 5.63 9.04
CA ASN A 51 -6.66 5.61 10.50
C ASN A 51 -7.82 4.67 10.91
N LYS A 52 -8.80 4.46 10.02
CA LYS A 52 -9.90 3.50 10.22
C LYS A 52 -9.46 2.04 10.03
N LEU A 53 -8.39 1.80 9.27
CA LEU A 53 -7.99 0.47 8.80
C LEU A 53 -6.86 -0.18 9.61
N VAL A 54 -5.94 0.62 10.14
CA VAL A 54 -4.71 0.10 10.76
C VAL A 54 -4.68 0.34 12.26
N THR A 55 -4.25 -0.67 13.01
CA THR A 55 -4.11 -0.58 14.47
C THR A 55 -2.84 0.20 14.87
N PRO A 56 -2.76 0.74 16.10
CA PRO A 56 -1.54 1.39 16.60
C PRO A 56 -0.30 0.50 16.51
N THR A 57 -0.44 -0.80 16.74
CA THR A 57 0.67 -1.77 16.63
C THR A 57 1.14 -1.91 15.18
N GLN A 58 0.22 -1.97 14.22
CA GLN A 58 0.56 -2.03 12.79
C GLN A 58 1.28 -0.77 12.34
N ARG A 59 0.87 0.43 12.82
CA ARG A 59 1.57 1.69 12.58
C ARG A 59 2.98 1.68 13.13
N LYS A 60 3.12 1.32 14.41
CA LYS A 60 4.44 1.22 15.06
C LYS A 60 5.41 0.32 14.28
N ASN A 61 4.89 -0.71 13.63
CA ASN A 61 5.67 -1.65 12.82
C ASN A 61 5.81 -1.23 11.35
N GLY A 62 5.31 -0.06 10.93
CA GLY A 62 5.39 0.44 9.55
C GLY A 62 4.50 -0.30 8.56
N THR A 63 3.49 -1.03 9.03
CA THR A 63 2.56 -1.77 8.14
C THR A 63 1.72 -0.82 7.29
N ASP A 64 1.30 0.32 7.83
CA ASP A 64 0.57 1.37 7.14
C ASP A 64 1.32 1.87 5.90
N ARG A 65 2.61 2.14 6.04
CA ARG A 65 3.49 2.60 4.95
C ARG A 65 3.71 1.51 3.90
N ASP A 66 3.95 0.28 4.34
CA ASP A 66 4.04 -0.86 3.43
C ASP A 66 2.77 -1.03 2.59
N LEU A 67 1.58 -0.85 3.16
CA LEU A 67 0.32 -0.94 2.45
C LEU A 67 0.18 0.13 1.35
N ILE A 68 0.66 1.36 1.62
CA ILE A 68 0.71 2.43 0.61
C ILE A 68 1.70 2.08 -0.51
N ILE A 69 2.91 1.62 -0.16
CA ILE A 69 3.91 1.22 -1.17
C ILE A 69 3.39 0.04 -2.02
N GLN A 70 2.76 -0.97 -1.39
CA GLN A 70 2.12 -2.07 -2.11
C GLN A 70 1.02 -1.59 -3.06
N THR A 71 0.29 -0.54 -2.69
CA THR A 71 -0.69 0.10 -3.56
C THR A 71 -0.02 0.73 -4.77
N PHE A 72 1.06 1.48 -4.60
CA PHE A 72 1.84 2.02 -5.71
C PHE A 72 2.39 0.91 -6.63
N MET A 73 2.88 -0.19 -6.07
CA MET A 73 3.30 -1.36 -6.85
C MET A 73 2.18 -1.86 -7.77
N LEU A 74 0.96 -2.01 -7.25
CA LEU A 74 -0.20 -2.43 -8.05
C LEU A 74 -0.58 -1.39 -9.11
N MET A 75 -0.45 -0.09 -8.80
CA MET A 75 -0.76 1.00 -9.76
C MET A 75 0.20 1.03 -10.94
N LEU A 76 1.43 0.57 -10.77
CA LEU A 76 2.45 0.48 -11.81
C LEU A 76 2.54 -0.92 -12.44
N THR A 77 1.76 -1.89 -11.96
CA THR A 77 1.71 -3.24 -12.55
C THR A 77 1.08 -3.17 -13.94
N ASN A 78 1.80 -3.66 -14.94
CA ASN A 78 1.38 -3.80 -16.33
C ASN A 78 2.02 -5.05 -16.97
N GLN A 79 1.92 -5.21 -18.30
CA GLN A 79 2.51 -6.37 -18.98
C GLN A 79 4.04 -6.40 -18.93
N GLU A 80 4.68 -5.25 -18.81
CA GLU A 80 6.15 -5.10 -18.78
C GLU A 80 6.69 -5.15 -17.35
N ASN A 81 5.95 -4.55 -16.40
CA ASN A 81 6.34 -4.42 -15.00
C ASN A 81 5.31 -5.12 -14.11
N ASP A 82 5.65 -6.29 -13.61
CA ASP A 82 4.78 -7.12 -12.77
C ASP A 82 5.13 -6.99 -11.28
N PHE A 83 4.66 -5.92 -10.64
CA PHE A 83 4.90 -5.61 -9.22
C PHE A 83 3.91 -6.31 -8.29
N THR A 84 3.69 -7.60 -8.47
CA THR A 84 2.68 -8.35 -7.71
C THR A 84 3.23 -9.20 -6.56
N SER A 85 4.53 -9.19 -6.29
CA SER A 85 5.11 -9.81 -5.09
C SER A 85 5.33 -8.75 -4.00
N PHE A 86 4.78 -9.01 -2.80
CA PHE A 86 4.92 -8.11 -1.64
C PHE A 86 5.94 -8.61 -0.63
N ARG A 87 6.94 -9.38 -1.09
CA ARG A 87 8.08 -9.76 -0.25
C ARG A 87 8.98 -8.54 -0.04
N THR A 88 9.62 -8.47 1.13
CA THR A 88 10.46 -7.33 1.50
C THR A 88 11.44 -6.94 0.41
N LYS A 89 12.17 -7.92 -0.16
CA LYS A 89 13.14 -7.67 -1.23
C LYS A 89 12.53 -7.02 -2.48
N ASP A 90 11.29 -7.39 -2.83
CA ASP A 90 10.62 -6.90 -4.03
C ASP A 90 10.05 -5.49 -3.79
N ILE A 91 9.58 -5.21 -2.57
CA ILE A 91 9.20 -3.86 -2.14
C ILE A 91 10.43 -2.93 -2.12
N ASP A 92 11.57 -3.39 -1.57
CA ASP A 92 12.81 -2.60 -1.51
C ASP A 92 13.34 -2.29 -2.92
N ALA A 93 13.26 -3.25 -3.84
CA ALA A 93 13.63 -3.04 -5.24
C ALA A 93 12.68 -2.03 -5.92
N PHE A 94 11.38 -2.13 -5.69
CA PHE A 94 10.39 -1.18 -6.20
C PHE A 94 10.68 0.25 -5.75
N VAL A 95 10.90 0.44 -4.46
CA VAL A 95 11.18 1.77 -3.89
C VAL A 95 12.43 2.38 -4.53
N ARG A 96 13.51 1.60 -4.63
CA ARG A 96 14.77 2.07 -5.23
C ARG A 96 14.63 2.47 -6.70
N ASP A 97 13.85 1.71 -7.47
CA ASP A 97 13.85 1.82 -8.94
C ASP A 97 12.64 2.60 -9.49
N TYR A 98 11.56 2.78 -8.70
CA TYR A 98 10.28 3.29 -9.19
C TYR A 98 9.62 4.35 -8.30
N SER A 99 10.28 4.86 -7.26
CA SER A 99 9.73 5.86 -6.32
C SER A 99 9.27 7.13 -7.04
N ASP A 100 10.07 7.66 -7.98
CA ASP A 100 9.76 8.89 -8.72
C ASP A 100 8.48 8.74 -9.56
N ILE A 101 8.36 7.61 -10.28
CA ILE A 101 7.17 7.33 -11.09
C ILE A 101 5.93 7.09 -10.22
N ALA A 102 6.12 6.50 -9.05
CA ALA A 102 5.05 6.28 -8.07
C ALA A 102 4.55 7.60 -7.49
N LEU A 103 5.47 8.53 -7.18
CA LEU A 103 5.16 9.85 -6.64
C LEU A 103 4.19 10.64 -7.53
N GLU A 104 4.30 10.55 -8.85
CA GLU A 104 3.36 11.19 -9.80
C GLU A 104 1.89 10.73 -9.63
N LYS A 105 1.65 9.62 -8.93
CA LYS A 105 0.30 9.06 -8.73
C LYS A 105 -0.27 9.41 -7.35
N ALA A 106 0.52 10.03 -6.47
CA ALA A 106 0.16 10.26 -5.07
C ALA A 106 -1.10 11.13 -4.91
N ASP A 107 -1.23 12.21 -5.67
CA ASP A 107 -2.38 13.11 -5.57
C ASP A 107 -3.70 12.41 -5.94
N VAL A 108 -3.71 11.64 -7.03
CA VAL A 108 -4.91 10.89 -7.45
C VAL A 108 -5.24 9.78 -6.45
N LEU A 109 -4.22 9.15 -5.86
CA LEU A 109 -4.45 8.19 -4.78
C LEU A 109 -5.07 8.87 -3.56
N LYS A 110 -4.55 10.04 -3.17
CA LYS A 110 -5.11 10.83 -2.07
C LYS A 110 -6.57 11.18 -2.33
N ASP A 111 -6.90 11.73 -3.51
CA ASP A 111 -8.29 12.05 -3.88
C ASP A 111 -9.22 10.83 -3.80
N SER A 112 -8.70 9.66 -4.18
CA SER A 112 -9.46 8.41 -4.09
C SER A 112 -9.68 7.96 -2.64
N MET A 113 -8.71 8.20 -1.77
CA MET A 113 -8.82 7.91 -0.33
C MET A 113 -9.79 8.88 0.36
N ASP A 114 -9.80 10.17 -0.03
CA ASP A 114 -10.80 11.16 0.45
C ASP A 114 -12.23 10.67 0.15
N LYS A 115 -12.47 10.13 -1.06
CA LYS A 115 -13.77 9.56 -1.45
C LYS A 115 -14.15 8.32 -0.65
N LEU A 116 -13.17 7.44 -0.36
CA LEU A 116 -13.37 6.27 0.51
C LEU A 116 -13.68 6.71 1.94
N ASP A 117 -12.98 7.71 2.44
CA ASP A 117 -13.18 8.23 3.79
C ASP A 117 -14.58 8.83 3.97
N ALA A 118 -15.06 9.54 2.95
CA ALA A 118 -16.42 10.10 2.92
C ALA A 118 -17.51 9.02 2.75
N ALA A 119 -17.21 7.91 2.07
CA ALA A 119 -18.19 6.84 1.82
C ALA A 119 -18.35 5.89 3.01
N PHE A 120 -17.36 5.77 3.88
CA PHE A 120 -17.35 4.82 5.00
C PHE A 120 -17.03 5.54 6.32
N GLU A 121 -18.00 5.71 7.18
CA GLU A 121 -17.79 6.23 8.54
C GLU A 121 -16.95 5.25 9.37
N GLU A 122 -17.32 3.98 9.34
CA GLU A 122 -16.57 2.85 9.93
C GLU A 122 -16.42 1.74 8.89
N ILE A 123 -15.24 1.15 8.83
CA ILE A 123 -14.96 0.04 7.92
C ILE A 123 -13.87 -0.87 8.51
N LYS A 124 -14.04 -2.18 8.33
CA LYS A 124 -13.01 -3.19 8.66
C LYS A 124 -12.65 -3.95 7.40
N ILE A 125 -11.43 -3.77 6.94
CA ILE A 125 -10.90 -4.44 5.75
C ILE A 125 -9.80 -5.41 6.19
N PRO A 126 -9.80 -6.68 5.73
CA PRO A 126 -8.66 -7.57 5.92
C PRO A 126 -7.38 -6.92 5.37
N VAL A 127 -6.31 -6.91 6.18
CA VAL A 127 -5.08 -6.18 5.87
C VAL A 127 -4.52 -6.49 4.48
N THR A 128 -4.59 -7.76 4.07
CA THR A 128 -4.13 -8.22 2.74
C THR A 128 -4.95 -7.68 1.58
N SER A 129 -6.17 -7.18 1.84
CA SER A 129 -7.09 -6.63 0.85
C SER A 129 -7.00 -5.10 0.73
N ILE A 130 -6.39 -4.42 1.69
CA ILE A 130 -6.26 -2.95 1.70
C ILE A 130 -5.60 -2.43 0.42
N PRO A 131 -4.42 -2.93 -0.02
CA PRO A 131 -3.80 -2.44 -1.25
C PRO A 131 -4.68 -2.64 -2.50
N MET A 132 -5.49 -3.71 -2.53
CA MET A 132 -6.40 -4.00 -3.65
C MET A 132 -7.53 -2.99 -3.73
N ILE A 133 -8.12 -2.63 -2.58
CA ILE A 133 -9.20 -1.64 -2.48
C ILE A 133 -8.67 -0.24 -2.79
N LEU A 134 -7.51 0.15 -2.27
CA LEU A 134 -6.86 1.42 -2.59
C LEU A 134 -6.52 1.53 -4.08
N TYR A 135 -5.96 0.48 -4.67
CA TYR A 135 -5.75 0.42 -6.12
C TYR A 135 -7.06 0.58 -6.91
N SER A 136 -8.12 -0.09 -6.47
CA SER A 136 -9.43 -0.04 -7.12
C SER A 136 -10.02 1.38 -7.08
N SER A 137 -9.92 2.04 -5.93
CA SER A 137 -10.39 3.42 -5.75
C SER A 137 -9.59 4.41 -6.61
N TYR A 138 -8.26 4.26 -6.65
CA TYR A 138 -7.39 5.03 -7.53
C TYR A 138 -7.81 4.88 -9.00
N ARG A 139 -8.00 3.64 -9.47
CA ARG A 139 -8.37 3.35 -10.85
C ARG A 139 -9.70 4.00 -11.24
N VAL A 140 -10.74 3.80 -10.40
CA VAL A 140 -12.08 4.37 -10.61
C VAL A 140 -12.00 5.91 -10.63
N THR A 141 -11.24 6.52 -9.72
CA THR A 141 -11.05 7.96 -9.66
C THR A 141 -10.31 8.49 -10.89
N LYS A 142 -9.19 7.85 -11.27
CA LYS A 142 -8.40 8.21 -12.46
C LYS A 142 -9.21 8.15 -13.73
N ASN A 143 -10.04 7.13 -13.89
CA ASN A 143 -10.85 6.91 -15.10
C ASN A 143 -12.18 7.68 -15.08
N LYS A 144 -12.48 8.39 -13.99
CA LYS A 144 -13.76 9.10 -13.79
C LYS A 144 -14.97 8.16 -13.87
N GLU A 145 -14.81 6.91 -13.44
CA GLU A 145 -15.86 5.91 -13.36
C GLU A 145 -16.77 6.16 -12.13
N SER A 146 -17.90 5.48 -12.05
CA SER A 146 -18.84 5.62 -10.92
C SER A 146 -18.25 5.11 -9.61
N PHE A 147 -17.95 6.02 -8.68
CA PHE A 147 -17.41 5.66 -7.38
C PHE A 147 -18.44 4.95 -6.48
N SER A 148 -19.74 5.22 -6.66
CA SER A 148 -20.82 4.52 -5.93
C SER A 148 -20.81 3.02 -6.22
N LYS A 149 -20.59 2.63 -7.47
CA LYS A 149 -20.48 1.21 -7.82
C LYS A 149 -19.29 0.52 -7.13
N LEU A 150 -18.16 1.21 -6.97
CA LEU A 150 -17.05 0.68 -6.19
C LEU A 150 -17.42 0.49 -4.71
N VAL A 151 -18.16 1.44 -4.13
CA VAL A 151 -18.66 1.32 -2.76
C VAL A 151 -19.57 0.11 -2.60
N ASP A 152 -20.46 -0.14 -3.55
CA ASP A 152 -21.33 -1.33 -3.56
C ASP A 152 -20.50 -2.64 -3.63
N ILE A 153 -19.48 -2.70 -4.50
CA ILE A 153 -18.56 -3.85 -4.61
C ILE A 153 -17.81 -4.08 -3.29
N ILE A 154 -17.33 -3.02 -2.64
CA ILE A 154 -16.63 -3.14 -1.35
C ILE A 154 -17.58 -3.68 -0.28
N ASN A 155 -18.82 -3.19 -0.20
CA ASN A 155 -19.82 -3.66 0.75
C ASN A 155 -20.19 -5.13 0.51
N GLU A 156 -20.39 -5.52 -0.73
CA GLU A 156 -20.64 -6.94 -1.11
C GLU A 156 -19.46 -7.82 -0.70
N PHE A 157 -18.23 -7.39 -1.01
CA PHE A 157 -17.01 -8.10 -0.63
C PHE A 157 -16.90 -8.29 0.89
N LEU A 158 -17.11 -7.23 1.67
CA LEU A 158 -16.99 -7.29 3.12
C LEU A 158 -18.08 -8.19 3.74
N THR A 159 -19.30 -8.13 3.22
CA THR A 159 -20.42 -8.95 3.69
C THR A 159 -20.19 -10.43 3.39
N SER A 160 -19.65 -10.75 2.21
CA SER A 160 -19.41 -12.11 1.76
C SER A 160 -18.04 -12.68 2.13
N TYR A 161 -17.16 -11.89 2.74
CA TYR A 161 -15.74 -12.26 2.92
C TYR A 161 -15.53 -13.63 3.56
N GLU A 162 -16.30 -13.96 4.60
CA GLU A 162 -16.12 -15.22 5.31
C GLU A 162 -16.55 -16.45 4.50
N THR A 163 -17.45 -16.29 3.54
CA THR A 163 -17.97 -17.35 2.66
C THR A 163 -17.41 -17.30 1.23
N ASN A 164 -16.52 -16.35 0.95
CA ASN A 164 -15.93 -16.15 -0.38
C ASN A 164 -14.71 -17.06 -0.58
N ASP A 165 -14.95 -18.34 -0.84
CA ASP A 165 -13.90 -19.34 -1.01
C ASP A 165 -12.97 -19.01 -2.20
N GLU A 166 -13.54 -18.42 -3.28
CA GLU A 166 -12.77 -17.97 -4.44
C GLU A 166 -11.68 -16.95 -4.05
N TYR A 167 -11.96 -16.05 -3.14
CA TYR A 167 -10.99 -15.06 -2.68
C TYR A 167 -10.12 -15.58 -1.53
N LYS A 168 -10.71 -16.36 -0.62
CA LYS A 168 -10.03 -16.84 0.60
C LYS A 168 -8.83 -17.71 0.29
N GLN A 169 -8.82 -18.47 -0.80
CA GLN A 169 -7.65 -19.23 -1.22
C GLN A 169 -6.37 -18.38 -1.38
N PHE A 170 -6.52 -17.08 -1.69
CA PHE A 170 -5.39 -16.16 -1.87
C PHE A 170 -4.96 -15.43 -0.58
N VAL A 171 -5.59 -15.69 0.56
CA VAL A 171 -5.29 -15.02 1.83
C VAL A 171 -4.95 -15.97 2.98
N MET A 172 -4.96 -17.29 2.75
CA MET A 172 -4.72 -18.29 3.81
C MET A 172 -3.26 -18.40 4.21
N SER A 173 -2.33 -18.46 3.23
CA SER A 173 -0.88 -18.59 3.50
C SER A 173 -0.07 -17.96 2.38
N GLY A 174 1.20 -17.61 2.66
CA GLY A 174 2.12 -17.08 1.65
C GLY A 174 1.60 -15.78 1.00
N THR A 175 0.83 -14.98 1.72
CA THR A 175 0.04 -13.84 1.21
C THR A 175 0.86 -12.78 0.47
N SER A 176 2.18 -12.74 0.69
CA SER A 176 3.12 -11.83 -0.01
C SER A 176 3.73 -12.45 -1.28
N SER A 177 3.48 -13.74 -1.59
CA SER A 177 3.97 -14.35 -2.81
C SER A 177 3.28 -13.78 -4.05
N SER A 178 3.96 -13.82 -5.20
CA SER A 178 3.42 -13.32 -6.46
C SER A 178 2.10 -14.01 -6.84
N GLU A 179 1.98 -15.31 -6.63
CA GLU A 179 0.77 -16.07 -6.91
C GLU A 179 -0.44 -15.54 -6.11
N MET A 180 -0.27 -15.42 -4.78
CA MET A 180 -1.34 -14.97 -3.90
C MET A 180 -1.72 -13.50 -4.15
N VAL A 181 -0.73 -12.64 -4.40
CA VAL A 181 -0.98 -11.23 -4.73
C VAL A 181 -1.68 -11.10 -6.07
N LYS A 182 -1.23 -11.82 -7.11
CA LYS A 182 -1.89 -11.86 -8.44
C LYS A 182 -3.32 -12.36 -8.36
N GLY A 183 -3.57 -13.40 -7.57
CA GLY A 183 -4.91 -13.94 -7.36
C GLY A 183 -5.86 -12.88 -6.82
N ARG A 184 -5.51 -12.21 -5.72
CA ARG A 184 -6.30 -11.10 -5.16
C ARG A 184 -6.48 -9.96 -6.15
N PHE A 185 -5.40 -9.54 -6.80
CA PHE A 185 -5.41 -8.44 -7.75
C PHE A 185 -6.33 -8.71 -8.94
N ASN A 186 -6.25 -9.89 -9.53
CA ASN A 186 -7.10 -10.28 -10.66
C ASN A 186 -8.56 -10.41 -10.27
N TRP A 187 -8.85 -10.94 -9.07
CA TRP A 187 -10.19 -10.99 -8.54
C TRP A 187 -10.81 -9.59 -8.44
N TRP A 188 -10.11 -8.63 -7.83
CA TRP A 188 -10.57 -7.24 -7.74
C TRP A 188 -10.71 -6.59 -9.12
N LYS A 189 -9.75 -6.79 -10.01
CA LYS A 189 -9.83 -6.27 -11.39
C LYS A 189 -11.06 -6.81 -12.13
N SER A 190 -11.42 -8.06 -11.95
CA SER A 190 -12.62 -8.65 -12.59
C SER A 190 -13.90 -7.97 -12.10
N LYS A 191 -14.02 -7.73 -10.78
CA LYS A 191 -15.20 -7.09 -10.19
C LYS A 191 -15.38 -5.64 -10.67
N ILE A 192 -14.30 -4.87 -10.75
CA ILE A 192 -14.36 -3.48 -11.20
C ILE A 192 -14.66 -3.38 -12.71
N ARG A 193 -14.21 -4.33 -13.53
CA ARG A 193 -14.46 -4.29 -14.99
C ARG A 193 -15.91 -4.58 -15.35
N THR A 194 -16.65 -5.24 -14.49
CA THR A 194 -18.07 -5.60 -14.68
C THR A 194 -19.03 -4.55 -14.09
N ALA A 195 -18.51 -3.55 -13.43
CA ALA A 195 -19.23 -2.44 -12.80
C ALA A 195 -19.26 -1.20 -13.70
#